data_88e157d077c2a0692780846ef529d243
#
_entry.id   88e157d077c2a0692780846ef529d243
#
_cell.length_a   1.000
_cell.length_b   1.000
_cell.length_c   1.000
_cell.angle_alpha   90.00
_cell.angle_beta   90.00
_cell.angle_gamma   90.00
#
_symmetry.space_group_name_H-M   'P 1'
#
loop_
_entity.id
_entity.type
_entity.pdbx_description
1 polymer ?
#
loop_
_entity_poly.entity_id
_entity_poly.type
_entity_poly.pdbx_seq_one_letter_code
_entity_poly.pdbx_strand_id
1 'polypeptide(L)'
;MRIFQLTKKNLKKNKTTFLITFCLKKLKIDILKFLIFIFLVNFVHASDFKKCLWIKSDSMKNKESIDKALISAYEYGFNTVFIQVRYRGDAFYNSEIISKSKLISNDFDPLFYAVQLGRSLGIEIHAWINAYILWSSSSKPADSNHIYLTKPDWLESNIYGKSDASIDISKPQSHNWEGIYLSPNHPSVNQYLIEVVSELIELYNIDGIHLDYIRFQDDIYGYNEVGRKIFKNKYGFDPIDIERNIISTDYGWDIGQIDSLKKIWNDYKIENINSLV
;
A
#
# COMPACT_ATOMS: atom_id res chain seq x y z
N MET A 1 -31.07 26.25 85.80
CA MET A 1 -30.94 27.01 84.46
C MET A 1 -29.59 26.84 83.81
N ARG A 2 -28.49 26.55 84.45
CA ARG A 2 -27.12 26.37 83.81
C ARG A 2 -26.95 25.03 83.04
N ILE A 3 -27.59 23.94 83.43
CA ILE A 3 -27.43 22.62 82.81
C ILE A 3 -28.10 22.54 81.45
N PHE A 4 -29.20 23.25 81.22
CA PHE A 4 -29.90 23.28 79.92
C PHE A 4 -29.17 24.10 78.83
N GLN A 5 -28.31 25.02 79.17
CA GLN A 5 -27.50 25.83 78.20
C GLN A 5 -26.26 25.09 77.72
N LEU A 6 -25.67 24.19 78.57
CA LEU A 6 -24.52 23.39 78.19
C LEU A 6 -24.86 22.29 77.18
N THR A 7 -26.08 21.67 77.31
CA THR A 7 -26.52 20.68 76.33
C THR A 7 -26.88 21.23 74.98
N LYS A 8 -27.46 22.46 74.87
CA LYS A 8 -27.71 23.14 73.59
C LYS A 8 -26.42 23.54 72.90
N LYS A 9 -25.40 23.95 73.64
CA LYS A 9 -24.09 24.36 73.10
C LYS A 9 -23.32 23.15 72.53
N ASN A 10 -23.37 21.99 73.17
CA ASN A 10 -22.76 20.74 72.72
C ASN A 10 -23.48 20.15 71.49
N LEU A 11 -24.83 20.21 71.48
CA LEU A 11 -25.61 19.78 70.31
C LEU A 11 -25.33 20.65 69.05
N LYS A 12 -25.15 21.97 69.22
CA LYS A 12 -24.83 22.87 68.14
C LYS A 12 -23.43 22.60 67.63
N LYS A 13 -22.44 22.36 68.51
CA LYS A 13 -21.04 22.04 68.15
C LYS A 13 -20.96 20.71 67.42
N ASN A 14 -21.71 19.70 67.83
CA ASN A 14 -21.77 18.39 67.16
C ASN A 14 -22.41 18.48 65.76
N LYS A 15 -23.51 19.28 65.61
CA LYS A 15 -24.11 19.50 64.31
C LYS A 15 -23.16 20.24 63.30
N THR A 16 -22.46 21.24 63.79
CA THR A 16 -21.49 22.00 62.96
C THR A 16 -20.32 21.12 62.53
N THR A 17 -19.77 20.30 63.45
CA THR A 17 -18.69 19.34 63.15
C THR A 17 -19.16 18.28 62.18
N PHE A 18 -20.39 17.75 62.31
CA PHE A 18 -20.97 16.79 61.36
C PHE A 18 -21.14 17.39 59.98
N LEU A 19 -21.67 18.61 59.86
CA LEU A 19 -21.82 19.32 58.58
C LEU A 19 -20.47 19.58 57.90
N ILE A 20 -19.46 20.02 58.63
CA ILE A 20 -18.11 20.24 58.10
C ILE A 20 -17.52 18.93 57.61
N THR A 21 -17.64 17.83 58.39
CA THR A 21 -17.14 16.50 57.98
C THR A 21 -17.86 15.98 56.75
N PHE A 22 -19.15 16.20 56.64
CA PHE A 22 -19.97 15.80 55.49
C PHE A 22 -19.59 16.59 54.24
N CYS A 23 -19.41 17.93 54.34
CA CYS A 23 -18.94 18.80 53.26
C CYS A 23 -17.54 18.40 52.80
N LEU A 24 -16.61 18.11 53.72
CA LEU A 24 -15.26 17.66 53.37
C LEU A 24 -15.24 16.30 52.67
N LYS A 25 -16.11 15.35 53.09
CA LYS A 25 -16.26 14.07 52.38
C LYS A 25 -16.83 14.26 50.99
N LYS A 26 -17.85 15.10 50.82
CA LYS A 26 -18.43 15.41 49.50
C LYS A 26 -17.39 16.05 48.60
N LEU A 27 -16.64 17.05 49.08
CA LEU A 27 -15.58 17.72 48.33
C LEU A 27 -14.48 16.72 47.88
N LYS A 28 -14.07 15.80 48.75
CA LYS A 28 -13.10 14.74 48.41
C LYS A 28 -13.62 13.83 47.29
N ILE A 29 -14.92 13.46 47.34
CA ILE A 29 -15.54 12.63 46.30
C ILE A 29 -15.62 13.38 44.96
N ASP A 30 -15.96 14.67 45.02
CA ASP A 30 -16.05 15.48 43.78
C ASP A 30 -14.69 15.74 43.18
N ILE A 31 -13.64 15.97 43.98
CA ILE A 31 -12.24 16.05 43.52
C ILE A 31 -11.80 14.71 42.91
N LEU A 32 -12.12 13.58 43.55
CA LEU A 32 -11.76 12.27 43.03
C LEU A 32 -12.45 11.99 41.67
N LYS A 33 -13.74 12.34 41.54
CA LYS A 33 -14.47 12.23 40.29
C LYS A 33 -13.87 13.11 39.20
N PHE A 34 -13.46 14.32 39.52
CA PHE A 34 -12.80 15.24 38.61
C PHE A 34 -11.42 14.72 38.16
N LEU A 35 -10.64 14.14 39.08
CA LEU A 35 -9.37 13.51 38.74
C LEU A 35 -9.54 12.28 37.85
N ILE A 36 -10.57 11.44 38.16
CA ILE A 36 -10.93 10.30 37.31
C ILE A 36 -11.39 10.78 35.94
N PHE A 37 -12.17 11.85 35.85
CA PHE A 37 -12.60 12.44 34.58
C PHE A 37 -11.40 12.95 33.74
N ILE A 38 -10.48 13.69 34.39
CA ILE A 38 -9.23 14.11 33.73
C ILE A 38 -8.43 12.90 33.26
N PHE A 39 -8.31 11.87 34.10
CA PHE A 39 -7.61 10.64 33.72
C PHE A 39 -8.27 9.94 32.55
N LEU A 40 -9.60 9.82 32.53
CA LEU A 40 -10.35 9.22 31.43
C LEU A 40 -10.27 10.06 30.14
N VAL A 41 -10.29 11.40 30.24
CA VAL A 41 -10.15 12.29 29.07
C VAL A 41 -8.75 12.15 28.45
N ASN A 42 -7.71 11.95 29.24
CA ASN A 42 -6.37 11.68 28.72
C ASN A 42 -6.24 10.27 28.13
N PHE A 43 -7.15 9.33 28.44
CA PHE A 43 -7.23 8.01 27.82
C PHE A 43 -8.09 7.96 26.55
N VAL A 44 -8.87 9.00 26.25
CA VAL A 44 -9.41 9.19 24.92
C VAL A 44 -8.24 9.66 24.05
N HIS A 45 -7.40 8.71 23.67
CA HIS A 45 -6.48 8.93 22.55
C HIS A 45 -7.35 9.42 21.40
N ALA A 46 -7.09 10.61 20.91
CA ALA A 46 -7.53 11.00 19.58
C ALA A 46 -7.26 9.79 18.69
N SER A 47 -8.30 9.25 18.06
CA SER A 47 -8.15 8.15 17.10
C SER A 47 -6.87 8.41 16.31
N ASP A 48 -6.00 7.40 16.17
CA ASP A 48 -4.72 7.51 15.48
C ASP A 48 -4.97 8.03 14.06
N PHE A 49 -5.16 9.34 13.95
CA PHE A 49 -5.39 9.98 12.66
C PHE A 49 -4.09 9.88 11.87
N LYS A 50 -4.12 9.04 10.83
CA LYS A 50 -2.98 8.87 9.94
C LYS A 50 -2.95 10.03 8.94
N LYS A 51 -1.96 10.88 9.08
CA LYS A 51 -1.66 11.93 8.11
C LYS A 51 -0.54 11.42 7.21
N CYS A 52 -0.92 11.00 6.02
CA CYS A 52 -0.08 10.24 5.11
C CYS A 52 0.56 11.13 4.03
N LEU A 53 1.80 10.79 3.64
CA LEU A 53 2.54 11.43 2.55
C LEU A 53 3.19 10.37 1.66
N TRP A 54 3.13 10.56 0.33
CA TRP A 54 3.82 9.73 -0.66
C TRP A 54 5.11 10.40 -1.09
N ILE A 55 6.24 9.71 -0.90
CA ILE A 55 7.59 10.15 -1.30
C ILE A 55 8.06 9.29 -2.48
N LYS A 56 8.28 9.93 -3.62
CA LYS A 56 8.76 9.26 -4.84
C LYS A 56 10.23 8.86 -4.71
N SER A 57 10.62 7.87 -5.50
CA SER A 57 11.97 7.35 -5.63
C SER A 57 13.04 8.42 -5.92
N ASP A 58 12.68 9.55 -6.53
CA ASP A 58 13.59 10.67 -6.74
C ASP A 58 14.17 11.23 -5.45
N SER A 59 13.45 11.17 -4.35
CA SER A 59 13.92 11.57 -3.02
C SER A 59 14.72 10.50 -2.29
N MET A 60 14.88 9.31 -2.91
CA MET A 60 15.59 8.17 -2.32
C MET A 60 17.03 8.00 -2.83
N LYS A 61 17.55 8.95 -3.61
CA LYS A 61 18.85 8.80 -4.30
C LYS A 61 20.07 8.89 -3.37
N ASN A 62 19.96 9.65 -2.30
CA ASN A 62 21.04 9.86 -1.33
C ASN A 62 20.47 10.27 0.02
N LYS A 63 21.37 10.29 1.02
CA LYS A 63 21.04 10.63 2.40
C LYS A 63 20.41 12.01 2.53
N GLU A 64 20.97 13.04 1.89
CA GLU A 64 20.50 14.42 1.99
C GLU A 64 19.04 14.57 1.48
N SER A 65 18.71 13.91 0.36
CA SER A 65 17.34 13.96 -0.18
C SER A 65 16.33 13.25 0.70
N ILE A 66 16.72 12.15 1.37
CA ILE A 66 15.87 11.43 2.33
C ILE A 66 15.68 12.29 3.58
N ASP A 67 16.76 12.88 4.13
CA ASP A 67 16.71 13.78 5.29
C ASP A 67 15.71 14.92 5.03
N LYS A 68 15.88 15.61 3.91
CA LYS A 68 14.99 16.71 3.51
C LYS A 68 13.53 16.26 3.44
N ALA A 69 13.24 15.12 2.83
CA ALA A 69 11.88 14.63 2.65
C ALA A 69 11.24 14.23 4.00
N LEU A 70 11.94 13.45 4.84
CA LEU A 70 11.39 12.95 6.10
C LEU A 70 11.33 14.03 7.19
N ILE A 71 12.34 14.91 7.27
CA ILE A 71 12.30 16.04 8.21
C ILE A 71 11.15 16.99 7.85
N SER A 72 10.96 17.30 6.55
CA SER A 72 9.81 18.11 6.13
C SER A 72 8.49 17.41 6.46
N ALA A 73 8.37 16.09 6.24
CA ALA A 73 7.17 15.35 6.62
C ALA A 73 6.87 15.49 8.12
N TYR A 74 7.90 15.34 8.96
CA TYR A 74 7.79 15.52 10.40
C TYR A 74 7.35 16.95 10.79
N GLU A 75 8.00 17.98 10.23
CA GLU A 75 7.70 19.39 10.50
C GLU A 75 6.26 19.78 10.12
N TYR A 76 5.73 19.19 9.06
CA TYR A 76 4.33 19.37 8.63
C TYR A 76 3.35 18.42 9.34
N GLY A 77 3.81 17.64 10.32
CA GLY A 77 2.98 16.78 11.16
C GLY A 77 2.43 15.54 10.44
N PHE A 78 3.11 15.04 9.40
CA PHE A 78 2.83 13.72 8.84
C PHE A 78 3.40 12.65 9.77
N ASN A 79 2.62 11.59 10.00
CA ASN A 79 3.00 10.49 10.88
C ASN A 79 3.12 9.14 10.18
N THR A 80 2.79 9.09 8.89
CA THR A 80 2.86 7.90 8.05
C THR A 80 3.37 8.30 6.66
N VAL A 81 4.40 7.62 6.17
CA VAL A 81 5.02 7.94 4.88
C VAL A 81 5.11 6.69 4.02
N PHE A 82 4.59 6.76 2.79
CA PHE A 82 4.73 5.75 1.76
C PHE A 82 5.93 6.11 0.88
N ILE A 83 7.01 5.35 0.97
CA ILE A 83 8.26 5.60 0.23
C ILE A 83 8.35 4.67 -0.96
N GLN A 84 8.48 5.21 -2.18
CA GLN A 84 8.59 4.43 -3.40
C GLN A 84 9.94 3.72 -3.48
N VAL A 85 9.95 2.42 -3.18
CA VAL A 85 11.14 1.57 -3.13
C VAL A 85 11.28 0.65 -4.36
N ARG A 86 10.21 0.48 -5.16
CA ARG A 86 10.28 -0.20 -6.45
C ARG A 86 9.64 0.69 -7.52
N TYR A 87 10.45 1.14 -8.46
CA TYR A 87 10.05 2.01 -9.57
C TYR A 87 10.74 1.59 -10.86
N ARG A 88 9.98 1.45 -11.93
CA ARG A 88 10.47 0.95 -13.22
C ARG A 88 11.16 -0.42 -13.14
N GLY A 89 10.69 -1.29 -12.23
CA GLY A 89 11.32 -2.58 -12.02
C GLY A 89 12.66 -2.54 -11.29
N ASP A 90 13.20 -1.37 -10.98
CA ASP A 90 14.44 -1.19 -10.21
C ASP A 90 14.14 -1.06 -8.71
N ALA A 91 15.06 -1.57 -7.87
CA ALA A 91 15.02 -1.44 -6.42
C ALA A 91 15.73 -0.16 -5.93
N PHE A 92 15.09 0.55 -5.00
CA PHE A 92 15.66 1.64 -4.20
C PHE A 92 16.00 1.15 -2.78
N TYR A 93 16.53 -0.06 -2.71
CA TYR A 93 17.01 -0.77 -1.52
C TYR A 93 18.01 -1.86 -1.95
N ASN A 94 18.67 -2.50 -1.00
CA ASN A 94 19.53 -3.64 -1.32
C ASN A 94 18.67 -4.90 -1.49
N SER A 95 18.47 -5.32 -2.73
CA SER A 95 17.68 -6.50 -3.11
C SER A 95 18.59 -7.56 -3.75
N GLU A 96 18.27 -8.81 -3.50
CA GLU A 96 18.86 -9.97 -4.19
C GLU A 96 17.98 -10.42 -5.38
N ILE A 97 16.73 -9.93 -5.45
CA ILE A 97 15.73 -10.32 -6.47
C ILE A 97 15.66 -9.30 -7.59
N ILE A 98 15.73 -8.01 -7.26
CA ILE A 98 15.58 -6.90 -8.20
C ILE A 98 16.90 -6.16 -8.36
N SER A 99 17.24 -5.78 -9.60
CA SER A 99 18.39 -4.92 -9.85
C SER A 99 18.27 -3.58 -9.12
N LYS A 100 19.32 -3.23 -8.39
CA LYS A 100 19.39 -1.93 -7.72
C LYS A 100 19.44 -0.81 -8.75
N SER A 101 18.66 0.26 -8.51
CA SER A 101 18.63 1.42 -9.38
C SER A 101 20.02 2.05 -9.55
N LYS A 102 20.41 2.32 -10.79
CA LYS A 102 21.68 3.02 -11.12
C LYS A 102 21.73 4.49 -10.63
N LEU A 103 20.62 5.00 -10.12
CA LEU A 103 20.54 6.33 -9.49
C LEU A 103 21.08 6.34 -8.06
N ILE A 104 21.41 5.17 -7.50
CA ILE A 104 21.83 4.98 -6.11
C ILE A 104 23.27 4.42 -6.12
N SER A 105 24.10 4.92 -5.21
CA SER A 105 25.43 4.35 -4.96
C SER A 105 25.34 2.91 -4.45
N ASN A 106 26.26 2.04 -4.86
CA ASN A 106 26.22 0.62 -4.52
C ASN A 106 26.37 0.36 -3.00
N ASP A 107 27.07 1.22 -2.30
CA ASP A 107 27.35 1.15 -0.85
C ASP A 107 26.26 1.80 0.02
N PHE A 108 25.23 2.39 -0.57
CA PHE A 108 24.14 3.05 0.13
C PHE A 108 22.83 2.26 0.04
N ASP A 109 22.19 2.03 1.16
CA ASP A 109 20.84 1.46 1.24
C ASP A 109 19.81 2.52 1.65
N PRO A 110 19.05 3.07 0.68
CA PRO A 110 18.09 4.13 0.95
C PRO A 110 16.97 3.73 1.90
N LEU A 111 16.41 2.51 1.75
CA LEU A 111 15.29 2.08 2.57
C LEU A 111 15.73 1.83 4.01
N PHE A 112 16.88 1.17 4.21
CA PHE A 112 17.44 0.99 5.55
C PHE A 112 17.62 2.34 6.25
N TYR A 113 18.22 3.32 5.55
CA TYR A 113 18.42 4.66 6.09
C TYR A 113 17.10 5.36 6.41
N ALA A 114 16.12 5.31 5.52
CA ALA A 114 14.80 5.94 5.71
C ALA A 114 14.05 5.35 6.90
N VAL A 115 14.11 4.03 7.10
CA VAL A 115 13.49 3.36 8.26
C VAL A 115 14.13 3.80 9.58
N GLN A 116 15.47 3.92 9.64
CA GLN A 116 16.16 4.42 10.85
C GLN A 116 15.78 5.86 11.17
N LEU A 117 15.76 6.73 10.17
CA LEU A 117 15.38 8.13 10.34
C LEU A 117 13.89 8.26 10.72
N GLY A 118 12.99 7.55 10.03
CA GLY A 118 11.56 7.57 10.33
C GLY A 118 11.28 7.18 11.78
N ARG A 119 11.92 6.13 12.29
CA ARG A 119 11.83 5.74 13.71
C ARG A 119 12.28 6.83 14.66
N SER A 120 13.39 7.51 14.36
CA SER A 120 13.89 8.59 15.20
C SER A 120 12.95 9.79 15.24
N LEU A 121 12.16 9.99 14.18
CA LEU A 121 11.16 11.05 14.04
C LEU A 121 9.76 10.63 14.50
N GLY A 122 9.53 9.34 14.83
CA GLY A 122 8.21 8.81 15.15
C GLY A 122 7.27 8.74 13.95
N ILE A 123 7.82 8.57 12.74
CA ILE A 123 7.09 8.41 11.48
C ILE A 123 7.07 6.93 11.09
N GLU A 124 5.88 6.40 10.79
CA GLU A 124 5.74 5.07 10.19
C GLU A 124 6.20 5.09 8.74
N ILE A 125 7.03 4.11 8.37
CA ILE A 125 7.56 3.96 7.01
C ILE A 125 6.95 2.74 6.35
N HIS A 126 6.17 2.98 5.29
CA HIS A 126 5.60 1.95 4.44
C HIS A 126 6.35 1.90 3.11
N ALA A 127 6.75 0.69 2.69
CA ALA A 127 7.38 0.49 1.39
C ALA A 127 6.32 0.54 0.28
N TRP A 128 6.43 1.54 -0.61
CA TRP A 128 5.57 1.67 -1.78
C TRP A 128 6.24 1.00 -2.98
N ILE A 129 5.57 0.01 -3.55
CA ILE A 129 5.99 -0.70 -4.75
C ILE A 129 4.98 -0.51 -5.88
N ASN A 130 5.47 -0.20 -7.07
CA ASN A 130 4.69 -0.30 -8.29
C ASN A 130 4.64 -1.79 -8.68
N ALA A 131 3.47 -2.43 -8.56
CA ALA A 131 3.36 -3.87 -8.77
C ALA A 131 3.49 -4.26 -10.26
N TYR A 132 2.46 -4.01 -11.06
CA TYR A 132 2.44 -4.50 -12.44
C TYR A 132 3.07 -3.55 -13.45
N ILE A 133 3.04 -2.21 -13.25
CA ILE A 133 3.78 -1.32 -14.15
C ILE A 133 5.28 -1.55 -14.00
N LEU A 134 5.92 -1.89 -15.11
CA LEU A 134 7.32 -2.30 -15.13
C LEU A 134 8.25 -1.21 -15.68
N TRP A 135 7.87 -0.56 -16.79
CA TRP A 135 8.79 0.37 -17.44
C TRP A 135 8.06 1.54 -18.09
N SER A 136 8.48 2.76 -17.78
CA SER A 136 7.86 4.01 -18.26
C SER A 136 8.89 5.02 -18.79
N SER A 137 9.99 4.54 -19.38
CA SER A 137 11.01 5.40 -19.99
C SER A 137 11.05 5.21 -21.51
N SER A 138 11.50 6.24 -22.24
CA SER A 138 11.77 6.16 -23.68
C SER A 138 13.07 5.44 -24.03
N SER A 139 13.93 5.17 -23.06
CA SER A 139 15.16 4.38 -23.22
C SER A 139 15.02 3.03 -22.52
N LYS A 140 15.71 2.00 -23.02
CA LYS A 140 15.76 0.68 -22.40
C LYS A 140 16.47 0.73 -21.04
N PRO A 141 16.19 -0.24 -20.14
CA PRO A 141 16.95 -0.40 -18.91
C PRO A 141 18.45 -0.48 -19.16
N ALA A 142 19.23 0.16 -18.28
CA ALA A 142 20.71 0.12 -18.37
C ALA A 142 21.28 -1.23 -17.88
N ASP A 143 20.55 -1.95 -17.03
CA ASP A 143 20.94 -3.29 -16.60
C ASP A 143 20.42 -4.34 -17.59
N SER A 144 21.35 -5.11 -18.18
CA SER A 144 21.00 -6.20 -19.09
C SER A 144 20.21 -7.34 -18.45
N ASN A 145 20.28 -7.48 -17.13
CA ASN A 145 19.53 -8.50 -16.35
C ASN A 145 18.12 -8.04 -15.98
N HIS A 146 17.76 -6.79 -16.27
CA HIS A 146 16.43 -6.27 -15.95
C HIS A 146 15.33 -7.12 -16.59
N ILE A 147 14.26 -7.43 -15.83
CA ILE A 147 13.19 -8.35 -16.26
C ILE A 147 12.47 -7.89 -17.54
N TYR A 148 12.41 -6.59 -17.80
CA TYR A 148 11.91 -6.06 -19.08
C TYR A 148 12.66 -6.64 -20.29
N LEU A 149 13.97 -6.93 -20.16
CA LEU A 149 14.80 -7.45 -21.22
C LEU A 149 14.88 -8.99 -21.24
N THR A 150 14.82 -9.58 -20.05
CA THR A 150 15.05 -11.03 -19.86
C THR A 150 13.80 -11.88 -19.79
N LYS A 151 12.61 -11.25 -19.58
CA LYS A 151 11.32 -11.92 -19.42
C LYS A 151 10.23 -11.30 -20.31
N PRO A 152 10.41 -11.27 -21.64
CA PRO A 152 9.44 -10.65 -22.56
C PRO A 152 8.09 -11.36 -22.58
N ASP A 153 8.02 -12.64 -22.21
CA ASP A 153 6.81 -13.43 -22.06
C ASP A 153 5.98 -13.06 -20.83
N TRP A 154 6.58 -12.40 -19.84
CA TRP A 154 5.88 -11.87 -18.65
C TRP A 154 5.10 -10.58 -18.94
N LEU A 155 5.40 -9.92 -20.07
CA LEU A 155 4.79 -8.65 -20.39
C LEU A 155 3.34 -8.82 -20.85
N GLU A 156 2.56 -7.78 -20.61
CA GLU A 156 1.14 -7.79 -20.93
C GLU A 156 0.89 -7.82 -22.46
N SER A 157 -0.31 -8.23 -22.81
CA SER A 157 -0.79 -8.20 -24.21
C SER A 157 -2.22 -7.69 -24.25
N ASN A 158 -2.53 -6.97 -25.32
CA ASN A 158 -3.86 -6.45 -25.53
C ASN A 158 -4.80 -7.46 -26.24
N ILE A 159 -6.06 -7.07 -26.35
CA ILE A 159 -7.17 -7.81 -26.98
C ILE A 159 -6.89 -8.24 -28.43
N TYR A 160 -5.99 -7.52 -29.14
CA TYR A 160 -5.56 -7.89 -30.50
C TYR A 160 -4.41 -8.90 -30.50
N GLY A 161 -3.95 -9.34 -29.32
CA GLY A 161 -2.82 -10.24 -29.15
C GLY A 161 -1.45 -9.56 -29.33
N LYS A 162 -1.41 -8.23 -29.31
CA LYS A 162 -0.17 -7.47 -29.40
C LYS A 162 0.45 -7.37 -28.00
N SER A 163 1.64 -7.96 -27.83
CA SER A 163 2.41 -7.88 -26.60
C SER A 163 3.09 -6.52 -26.42
N ASP A 164 3.17 -6.06 -25.17
CA ASP A 164 3.95 -4.90 -24.75
C ASP A 164 5.45 -5.04 -25.10
N ALA A 165 5.96 -6.28 -25.21
CA ALA A 165 7.31 -6.54 -25.71
C ALA A 165 7.58 -5.98 -27.12
N SER A 166 6.53 -5.79 -27.92
CA SER A 166 6.61 -5.28 -29.29
C SER A 166 6.53 -3.74 -29.39
N ILE A 167 6.34 -3.04 -28.28
CA ILE A 167 6.24 -1.58 -28.24
C ILE A 167 7.64 -0.96 -28.43
N ASP A 168 7.76 -0.10 -29.43
CA ASP A 168 8.96 0.73 -29.60
C ASP A 168 8.90 1.94 -28.68
N ILE A 169 9.44 1.77 -27.47
CA ILE A 169 9.44 2.80 -26.42
C ILE A 169 10.23 4.06 -26.79
N SER A 170 11.07 4.02 -27.81
CA SER A 170 11.83 5.19 -28.28
C SER A 170 10.97 6.18 -29.07
N LYS A 171 9.80 5.74 -29.53
CA LYS A 171 8.83 6.57 -30.25
C LYS A 171 7.84 7.22 -29.30
N PRO A 172 7.27 8.38 -29.66
CA PRO A 172 6.17 8.96 -28.90
C PRO A 172 5.02 7.97 -28.76
N GLN A 173 4.56 7.78 -27.54
CA GLN A 173 3.39 6.97 -27.21
C GLN A 173 2.13 7.84 -27.12
N SER A 174 0.95 7.22 -27.05
CA SER A 174 -0.30 7.94 -26.84
C SER A 174 -0.29 8.69 -25.49
N HIS A 175 -1.09 9.74 -25.37
CA HIS A 175 -1.20 10.53 -24.14
C HIS A 175 -1.59 9.67 -22.91
N ASN A 176 -2.35 8.60 -23.12
CA ASN A 176 -2.83 7.71 -22.05
C ASN A 176 -1.87 6.53 -21.76
N TRP A 177 -0.73 6.46 -22.48
CA TRP A 177 0.21 5.39 -22.25
C TRP A 177 1.02 5.64 -20.97
N GLU A 178 0.89 4.76 -19.99
CA GLU A 178 1.57 4.89 -18.69
C GLU A 178 2.91 4.15 -18.65
N GLY A 179 3.06 3.10 -19.47
CA GLY A 179 4.26 2.26 -19.49
C GLY A 179 4.00 0.85 -20.00
N ILE A 180 5.02 0.03 -19.89
CA ILE A 180 5.02 -1.41 -20.12
C ILE A 180 4.58 -2.10 -18.83
N TYR A 181 3.69 -3.08 -18.93
CA TYR A 181 3.17 -3.79 -17.77
C TYR A 181 3.58 -5.27 -17.76
N LEU A 182 3.77 -5.80 -16.55
CA LEU A 182 3.76 -7.24 -16.27
C LEU A 182 2.32 -7.74 -16.30
N SER A 183 2.11 -8.95 -16.79
CA SER A 183 0.78 -9.54 -16.85
C SER A 183 0.39 -10.21 -15.53
N PRO A 184 -0.70 -9.78 -14.88
CA PRO A 184 -1.26 -10.52 -13.73
C PRO A 184 -1.65 -11.96 -14.08
N ASN A 185 -1.96 -12.24 -15.35
CA ASN A 185 -2.36 -13.57 -15.82
C ASN A 185 -1.18 -14.53 -16.06
N HIS A 186 0.07 -14.03 -16.02
CA HIS A 186 1.25 -14.89 -16.12
C HIS A 186 1.60 -15.47 -14.74
N PRO A 187 1.65 -16.80 -14.54
CA PRO A 187 1.78 -17.40 -13.21
C PRO A 187 3.05 -17.00 -12.46
N SER A 188 4.18 -16.82 -13.19
CA SER A 188 5.44 -16.43 -12.57
C SER A 188 5.48 -14.95 -12.14
N VAL A 189 4.58 -14.11 -12.60
CA VAL A 189 4.59 -12.67 -12.27
C VAL A 189 4.16 -12.45 -10.82
N ASN A 190 3.04 -13.04 -10.39
CA ASN A 190 2.59 -12.92 -9.01
C ASN A 190 3.57 -13.60 -8.04
N GLN A 191 4.11 -14.75 -8.40
CA GLN A 191 5.14 -15.42 -7.60
C GLN A 191 6.37 -14.49 -7.39
N TYR A 192 6.86 -13.89 -8.46
CA TYR A 192 7.96 -12.93 -8.39
C TYR A 192 7.63 -11.69 -7.51
N LEU A 193 6.42 -11.13 -7.63
CA LEU A 193 6.01 -9.98 -6.82
C LEU A 193 5.85 -10.35 -5.34
N ILE A 194 5.37 -11.57 -5.04
CA ILE A 194 5.31 -12.10 -3.67
C ILE A 194 6.72 -12.25 -3.09
N GLU A 195 7.68 -12.76 -3.86
CA GLU A 195 9.08 -12.86 -3.42
C GLU A 195 9.68 -11.49 -3.12
N VAL A 196 9.40 -10.48 -3.95
CA VAL A 196 9.82 -9.08 -3.72
C VAL A 196 9.22 -8.51 -2.43
N VAL A 197 7.94 -8.76 -2.17
CA VAL A 197 7.27 -8.30 -0.94
C VAL A 197 7.83 -9.03 0.28
N SER A 198 8.04 -10.36 0.17
CA SER A 198 8.63 -11.16 1.24
C SER A 198 10.03 -10.68 1.60
N GLU A 199 10.88 -10.41 0.61
CA GLU A 199 12.22 -9.85 0.82
C GLU A 199 12.18 -8.53 1.60
N LEU A 200 11.26 -7.62 1.22
CA LEU A 200 11.11 -6.34 1.92
C LEU A 200 10.70 -6.51 3.39
N ILE A 201 9.79 -7.43 3.67
CA ILE A 201 9.31 -7.71 5.03
C ILE A 201 10.40 -8.39 5.88
N GLU A 202 11.17 -9.28 5.27
CA GLU A 202 12.22 -10.05 5.97
C GLU A 202 13.45 -9.20 6.27
N LEU A 203 13.87 -8.34 5.33
CA LEU A 203 15.12 -7.58 5.45
C LEU A 203 14.93 -6.22 6.14
N TYR A 204 13.74 -5.63 6.10
CA TYR A 204 13.51 -4.28 6.58
C TYR A 204 12.41 -4.25 7.64
N ASN A 205 12.64 -3.51 8.71
CA ASN A 205 11.64 -3.31 9.74
C ASN A 205 10.73 -2.11 9.35
N ILE A 206 10.02 -2.29 8.24
CA ILE A 206 8.99 -1.37 7.75
C ILE A 206 7.68 -1.58 8.51
N ASP A 207 6.83 -0.55 8.51
CA ASP A 207 5.52 -0.60 9.19
C ASP A 207 4.41 -1.16 8.29
N GLY A 208 4.65 -1.24 6.98
CA GLY A 208 3.73 -1.84 6.02
C GLY A 208 4.20 -1.79 4.57
N ILE A 209 3.40 -2.39 3.71
CA ILE A 209 3.58 -2.39 2.24
C ILE A 209 2.42 -1.61 1.61
N HIS A 210 2.73 -0.77 0.64
CA HIS A 210 1.76 -0.11 -0.22
C HIS A 210 1.90 -0.63 -1.66
N LEU A 211 0.91 -1.37 -2.11
CA LEU A 211 0.85 -1.88 -3.48
C LEU A 211 0.17 -0.86 -4.38
N ASP A 212 0.91 -0.34 -5.35
CA ASP A 212 0.41 0.55 -6.38
C ASP A 212 0.41 -0.15 -7.75
N TYR A 213 -0.43 0.29 -8.68
CA TYR A 213 -0.60 -0.34 -9.99
C TYR A 213 -0.96 -1.83 -9.90
N ILE A 214 -1.80 -2.24 -8.94
CA ILE A 214 -2.34 -3.62 -8.84
C ILE A 214 -3.57 -3.78 -9.75
N ARG A 215 -3.39 -3.56 -11.03
CA ARG A 215 -4.43 -3.57 -12.06
C ARG A 215 -3.86 -3.89 -13.43
N PHE A 216 -4.72 -4.28 -14.33
CA PHE A 216 -4.39 -4.25 -15.75
C PHE A 216 -4.21 -2.79 -16.22
N GLN A 217 -3.53 -2.61 -17.33
CA GLN A 217 -3.24 -1.31 -17.92
C GLN A 217 -4.53 -0.55 -18.26
N ASP A 218 -5.46 -1.21 -18.93
CA ASP A 218 -6.84 -0.79 -19.16
C ASP A 218 -7.72 -2.02 -19.53
N ASP A 219 -8.95 -1.80 -19.98
CA ASP A 219 -9.94 -2.85 -20.28
C ASP A 219 -9.60 -3.71 -21.51
N ILE A 220 -8.78 -3.18 -22.45
CA ILE A 220 -8.33 -3.94 -23.61
C ILE A 220 -7.13 -4.86 -23.33
N TYR A 221 -6.59 -4.85 -22.11
CA TYR A 221 -5.44 -5.68 -21.71
C TYR A 221 -5.88 -6.91 -20.88
N GLY A 222 -4.91 -7.75 -20.59
CA GLY A 222 -5.12 -9.00 -19.86
C GLY A 222 -5.01 -10.24 -20.76
N TYR A 223 -4.52 -10.10 -21.98
CA TYR A 223 -4.48 -11.17 -22.99
C TYR A 223 -3.08 -11.76 -23.21
N ASN A 224 -2.23 -11.77 -22.16
CA ASN A 224 -0.92 -12.43 -22.21
C ASN A 224 -1.05 -13.88 -22.72
N GLU A 225 -0.16 -14.27 -23.63
CA GLU A 225 -0.27 -15.56 -24.33
C GLU A 225 -0.16 -16.76 -23.36
N VAL A 226 0.76 -16.70 -22.38
CA VAL A 226 0.94 -17.78 -21.40
C VAL A 226 -0.30 -17.92 -20.53
N GLY A 227 -0.81 -16.79 -20.00
CA GLY A 227 -2.03 -16.76 -19.20
C GLY A 227 -3.25 -17.30 -19.96
N ARG A 228 -3.42 -16.90 -21.25
CA ARG A 228 -4.51 -17.41 -22.10
C ARG A 228 -4.41 -18.93 -22.37
N LYS A 229 -3.19 -19.46 -22.58
CA LYS A 229 -2.98 -20.90 -22.75
C LYS A 229 -3.38 -21.68 -21.51
N ILE A 230 -3.04 -21.20 -20.33
CA ILE A 230 -3.45 -21.81 -19.07
C ILE A 230 -4.97 -21.76 -18.91
N PHE A 231 -5.56 -20.62 -19.18
CA PHE A 231 -7.01 -20.43 -19.15
C PHE A 231 -7.71 -21.39 -20.13
N LYS A 232 -7.26 -21.46 -21.39
CA LYS A 232 -7.81 -22.35 -22.40
C LYS A 232 -7.78 -23.82 -21.98
N ASN A 233 -6.68 -24.25 -21.37
CA ASN A 233 -6.54 -25.62 -20.86
C ASN A 233 -7.53 -25.91 -19.72
N LYS A 234 -7.86 -24.92 -18.90
CA LYS A 234 -8.77 -25.06 -17.76
C LYS A 234 -10.25 -24.96 -18.18
N TYR A 235 -10.57 -24.05 -19.09
CA TYR A 235 -11.96 -23.69 -19.43
C TYR A 235 -12.41 -24.09 -20.84
N GLY A 236 -11.50 -24.60 -21.69
CA GLY A 236 -11.80 -25.15 -22.99
C GLY A 236 -11.92 -24.16 -24.15
N PHE A 237 -11.75 -22.84 -23.92
CA PHE A 237 -11.78 -21.83 -24.97
C PHE A 237 -10.69 -20.77 -24.78
N ASP A 238 -10.28 -20.13 -25.88
CA ASP A 238 -9.37 -19.00 -25.80
C ASP A 238 -10.18 -17.69 -25.76
N PRO A 239 -10.02 -16.84 -24.73
CA PRO A 239 -10.82 -15.61 -24.62
C PRO A 239 -10.64 -14.64 -25.77
N ILE A 240 -9.48 -14.65 -26.45
CA ILE A 240 -9.25 -13.80 -27.63
C ILE A 240 -10.12 -14.20 -28.83
N ASP A 241 -10.64 -15.42 -28.85
CA ASP A 241 -11.52 -15.89 -29.93
C ASP A 241 -12.89 -15.19 -29.91
N ILE A 242 -13.32 -14.69 -28.75
CA ILE A 242 -14.50 -13.82 -28.63
C ILE A 242 -14.22 -12.47 -29.31
N GLU A 243 -13.05 -11.90 -29.08
CA GLU A 243 -12.67 -10.60 -29.60
C GLU A 243 -12.38 -10.62 -31.10
N ARG A 244 -12.01 -11.80 -31.60
CA ARG A 244 -11.80 -12.05 -33.05
C ARG A 244 -13.06 -12.48 -33.79
N ASN A 245 -14.22 -12.41 -33.14
CA ASN A 245 -15.50 -12.91 -33.67
C ASN A 245 -15.49 -14.38 -34.11
N ILE A 246 -14.59 -15.21 -33.59
CA ILE A 246 -14.58 -16.66 -33.80
C ILE A 246 -15.65 -17.31 -32.93
N ILE A 247 -15.83 -16.83 -31.71
CA ILE A 247 -16.96 -17.13 -30.83
C ILE A 247 -17.92 -15.93 -30.94
N SER A 248 -18.89 -16.05 -31.84
CA SER A 248 -19.85 -14.98 -32.12
C SER A 248 -21.18 -15.50 -32.60
N THR A 249 -22.20 -14.67 -32.63
CA THR A 249 -23.54 -15.01 -33.15
C THR A 249 -23.51 -15.38 -34.64
N ASP A 250 -22.54 -14.86 -35.42
CA ASP A 250 -22.38 -15.20 -36.83
C ASP A 250 -21.98 -16.67 -37.05
N TYR A 251 -21.38 -17.28 -36.01
CA TYR A 251 -21.00 -18.70 -36.01
C TYR A 251 -21.91 -19.58 -35.13
N GLY A 252 -23.12 -19.09 -34.85
CA GLY A 252 -24.16 -19.87 -34.18
C GLY A 252 -24.10 -19.91 -32.65
N TRP A 253 -23.33 -19.02 -32.04
CA TRP A 253 -23.33 -18.85 -30.59
C TRP A 253 -24.50 -17.98 -30.13
N ASP A 254 -25.13 -18.35 -29.04
CA ASP A 254 -26.12 -17.51 -28.37
C ASP A 254 -25.48 -16.37 -27.59
N ILE A 255 -26.11 -15.18 -27.53
CA ILE A 255 -25.59 -14.01 -26.82
C ILE A 255 -25.36 -14.34 -25.34
N GLY A 256 -26.26 -15.05 -24.68
CA GLY A 256 -26.14 -15.43 -23.29
C GLY A 256 -24.96 -16.40 -23.04
N GLN A 257 -24.63 -17.25 -24.02
CA GLN A 257 -23.45 -18.09 -23.96
C GLN A 257 -22.18 -17.24 -24.05
N ILE A 258 -22.13 -16.31 -25.01
CA ILE A 258 -20.98 -15.39 -25.17
C ILE A 258 -20.76 -14.56 -23.90
N ASP A 259 -21.81 -14.01 -23.32
CA ASP A 259 -21.74 -13.23 -22.08
C ASP A 259 -21.26 -14.07 -20.88
N SER A 260 -21.69 -15.33 -20.85
CA SER A 260 -21.21 -16.29 -19.84
C SER A 260 -19.71 -16.57 -19.97
N LEU A 261 -19.20 -16.74 -21.20
CA LEU A 261 -17.78 -16.93 -21.47
C LEU A 261 -16.95 -15.68 -21.11
N LYS A 262 -17.44 -14.49 -21.46
CA LYS A 262 -16.83 -13.22 -21.07
C LYS A 262 -16.75 -13.08 -19.55
N LYS A 263 -17.81 -13.45 -18.85
CA LYS A 263 -17.82 -13.44 -17.38
C LYS A 263 -16.77 -14.37 -16.80
N ILE A 264 -16.64 -15.61 -17.29
CA ILE A 264 -15.63 -16.58 -16.84
C ILE A 264 -14.21 -16.00 -17.03
N TRP A 265 -13.95 -15.34 -18.16
CA TRP A 265 -12.67 -14.69 -18.41
C TRP A 265 -12.40 -13.52 -17.45
N ASN A 266 -13.40 -12.69 -17.21
CA ASN A 266 -13.26 -11.57 -16.28
C ASN A 266 -13.05 -12.03 -14.84
N ASP A 267 -13.79 -13.06 -14.40
CA ASP A 267 -13.60 -13.65 -13.08
C ASP A 267 -12.17 -14.20 -12.92
N TYR A 268 -11.63 -14.88 -13.95
CA TYR A 268 -10.25 -15.37 -13.97
C TYR A 268 -9.22 -14.21 -13.86
N LYS A 269 -9.42 -13.12 -14.58
CA LYS A 269 -8.56 -11.93 -14.47
C LYS A 269 -8.56 -11.34 -13.05
N ILE A 270 -9.74 -11.26 -12.43
CA ILE A 270 -9.91 -10.77 -11.06
C ILE A 270 -9.21 -11.71 -10.06
N GLU A 271 -9.38 -13.03 -10.20
CA GLU A 271 -8.71 -14.02 -9.33
C GLU A 271 -7.19 -13.87 -9.39
N ASN A 272 -6.61 -13.66 -10.59
CA ASN A 272 -5.17 -13.51 -10.73
C ASN A 272 -4.63 -12.22 -10.06
N ILE A 273 -5.37 -11.10 -10.13
CA ILE A 273 -4.98 -9.90 -9.38
C ILE A 273 -5.10 -10.16 -7.86
N ASN A 274 -6.22 -10.74 -7.42
CA ASN A 274 -6.46 -11.00 -5.99
C ASN A 274 -5.45 -11.99 -5.39
N SER A 275 -4.84 -12.85 -6.22
CA SER A 275 -3.82 -13.80 -5.74
C SER A 275 -2.50 -13.13 -5.33
N LEU A 276 -2.30 -11.85 -5.66
CA LEU A 276 -1.15 -11.07 -5.19
C LEU A 276 -1.41 -10.47 -3.79
N VAL A 277 -2.67 -10.23 -3.44
CA VAL A 277 -3.09 -9.59 -2.17
C VAL A 277 -3.47 -10.62 -1.13
#